data_41ccca55e19625d565541aaca24ca464
#
_entry.id   41ccca55e19625d565541aaca24ca464
#
_cell.length_a   1.000
_cell.length_b   1.000
_cell.length_c   1.000
_cell.angle_alpha   90.00
_cell.angle_beta   90.00
_cell.angle_gamma   90.00
#
_symmetry.space_group_name_H-M   'P 1'
#
loop_
_entity.id
_entity.type
_entity.pdbx_description
1 polymer ?
#
loop_
_entity_poly.entity_id
_entity_poly.type
_entity_poly.pdbx_seq_one_letter_code
_entity_poly.pdbx_strand_id
1 'polypeptide(L)'
;MSVAQMKGGIMKTVLIVEDNELNMKLFNDLLEAHGYATLKTADGIEAIELARAHRPDLILMDIQLPEVSGLEVTKWIKEDDTLKAIPVIAVTAFAMKGDEERIREGGCEAYLSKPISVAKFLETVRAYAGTA
;
A
#
# COMPACT_ATOMS: atom_id res chain seq x y z
N MET A 1 -3.94 19.66 -10.77
CA MET A 1 -5.01 19.18 -9.87
C MET A 1 -5.32 17.73 -10.18
N SER A 2 -5.39 16.89 -9.19
CA SER A 2 -5.73 15.47 -9.38
C SER A 2 -7.23 15.29 -9.58
N VAL A 3 -7.63 14.16 -10.16
CA VAL A 3 -9.04 13.81 -10.31
C VAL A 3 -9.76 13.79 -8.96
N ALA A 4 -9.06 13.34 -7.91
CA ALA A 4 -9.60 13.31 -6.56
C ALA A 4 -10.01 14.70 -6.07
N GLN A 5 -9.22 15.72 -6.36
CA GLN A 5 -9.51 17.08 -5.96
C GLN A 5 -10.63 17.71 -6.81
N MET A 6 -10.78 17.25 -8.04
CA MET A 6 -11.81 17.79 -8.96
C MET A 6 -13.22 17.41 -8.59
N LYS A 7 -13.42 16.39 -7.78
CA LYS A 7 -14.75 15.92 -7.39
C LYS A 7 -15.36 16.65 -6.20
N GLY A 8 -14.82 17.82 -5.88
CA GLY A 8 -15.37 18.66 -4.80
C GLY A 8 -15.13 18.11 -3.40
N GLY A 9 -14.43 17.01 -3.29
CA GLY A 9 -14.06 16.39 -2.03
C GLY A 9 -12.65 15.84 -2.14
N ILE A 10 -12.07 15.52 -1.00
CA ILE A 10 -10.76 14.91 -0.96
C ILE A 10 -10.94 13.40 -0.94
N MET A 11 -10.61 12.74 -2.07
CA MET A 11 -10.56 11.29 -2.12
C MET A 11 -9.26 10.85 -1.45
N LYS A 12 -9.33 9.78 -0.69
CA LYS A 12 -8.13 9.17 -0.14
C LYS A 12 -7.38 8.47 -1.27
N THR A 13 -6.05 8.58 -1.23
CA THR A 13 -5.18 8.02 -2.25
C THR A 13 -4.39 6.85 -1.69
N VAL A 14 -4.40 5.74 -2.41
CA VAL A 14 -3.65 4.53 -2.02
C VAL A 14 -2.58 4.25 -3.08
N LEU A 15 -1.35 4.12 -2.65
CA LEU A 15 -0.25 3.67 -3.52
C LEU A 15 -0.18 2.15 -3.44
N ILE A 16 -0.27 1.50 -4.59
CA ILE A 16 -0.18 0.05 -4.70
C ILE A 16 1.17 -0.32 -5.28
N VAL A 17 1.95 -1.07 -4.52
CA VAL A 17 3.27 -1.56 -4.95
C VAL A 17 3.16 -3.07 -5.10
N GLU A 18 3.03 -3.56 -6.32
CA GLU A 18 2.74 -4.95 -6.63
C GLU A 18 3.28 -5.30 -8.01
N ASP A 19 4.05 -6.37 -8.11
CA ASP A 19 4.63 -6.78 -9.40
C ASP A 19 3.77 -7.78 -10.17
N ASN A 20 2.80 -8.42 -9.52
CA ASN A 20 1.89 -9.34 -10.19
C ASN A 20 0.73 -8.56 -10.81
N GLU A 21 0.59 -8.65 -12.12
CA GLU A 21 -0.42 -7.87 -12.86
C GLU A 21 -1.85 -8.20 -12.44
N LEU A 22 -2.15 -9.45 -12.15
CA LEU A 22 -3.50 -9.84 -11.73
C LEU A 22 -3.83 -9.29 -10.35
N ASN A 23 -2.88 -9.34 -9.43
CA ASN A 23 -3.08 -8.76 -8.10
C ASN A 23 -3.19 -7.24 -8.16
N MET A 24 -2.37 -6.60 -8.99
CA MET A 24 -2.45 -5.16 -9.20
C MET A 24 -3.84 -4.75 -9.69
N LYS A 25 -4.34 -5.47 -10.69
CA LYS A 25 -5.67 -5.19 -11.22
C LYS A 25 -6.75 -5.39 -10.17
N LEU A 26 -6.68 -6.47 -9.40
CA LEU A 26 -7.65 -6.76 -8.35
C LEU A 26 -7.67 -5.64 -7.30
N PHE A 27 -6.52 -5.26 -6.80
CA PHE A 27 -6.42 -4.23 -5.77
C PHE A 27 -6.90 -2.88 -6.30
N ASN A 28 -6.48 -2.52 -7.50
CA ASN A 28 -6.88 -1.27 -8.12
C ASN A 28 -8.39 -1.19 -8.33
N ASP A 29 -8.97 -2.25 -8.90
CA ASP A 29 -10.40 -2.29 -9.18
C ASP A 29 -11.23 -2.21 -7.90
N LEU A 30 -10.81 -2.91 -6.85
CA LEU A 30 -11.50 -2.87 -5.56
C LEU A 30 -11.44 -1.45 -4.96
N LEU A 31 -10.29 -0.83 -5.00
CA LEU A 31 -10.12 0.50 -4.44
C LEU A 31 -10.90 1.55 -5.20
N GLU A 32 -10.83 1.53 -6.53
CA GLU A 32 -11.58 2.48 -7.34
C GLU A 32 -13.08 2.30 -7.18
N ALA A 33 -13.56 1.07 -7.10
CA ALA A 33 -14.99 0.78 -6.90
C ALA A 33 -15.49 1.33 -5.57
N HIS A 34 -14.61 1.53 -4.60
CA HIS A 34 -14.97 2.05 -3.28
C HIS A 34 -14.55 3.51 -3.08
N GLY A 35 -14.25 4.21 -4.16
CA GLY A 35 -14.04 5.64 -4.14
C GLY A 35 -12.62 6.12 -3.82
N TYR A 36 -11.65 5.23 -3.79
CA TYR A 36 -10.25 5.62 -3.57
C TYR A 36 -9.58 5.99 -4.88
N ALA A 37 -8.71 7.00 -4.83
CA ALA A 37 -7.79 7.28 -5.91
C ALA A 37 -6.59 6.34 -5.75
N THR A 38 -5.98 5.91 -6.85
CA THR A 38 -4.88 4.96 -6.82
C THR A 38 -3.65 5.45 -7.56
N LEU A 39 -2.49 5.08 -7.04
CA LEU A 39 -1.20 5.17 -7.72
C LEU A 39 -0.66 3.76 -7.80
N LYS A 40 0.02 3.42 -8.88
CA LYS A 40 0.45 2.03 -9.14
C LYS A 40 1.89 1.98 -9.55
N THR A 41 2.63 1.04 -8.99
CA THR A 41 3.98 0.71 -9.45
C THR A 41 4.31 -0.74 -9.13
N ALA A 42 5.17 -1.33 -9.94
CA ALA A 42 5.72 -2.66 -9.68
C ALA A 42 7.14 -2.57 -9.11
N ASP A 43 7.68 -1.37 -8.97
CA ASP A 43 9.07 -1.12 -8.58
C ASP A 43 9.14 -0.45 -7.22
N GLY A 44 9.90 -1.05 -6.30
CA GLY A 44 10.06 -0.53 -4.95
C GLY A 44 10.74 0.85 -4.90
N ILE A 45 11.69 1.11 -5.79
CA ILE A 45 12.38 2.41 -5.83
C ILE A 45 11.42 3.49 -6.33
N GLU A 46 10.68 3.19 -7.40
CA GLU A 46 9.66 4.11 -7.91
C GLU A 46 8.58 4.40 -6.86
N ALA A 47 8.28 3.41 -6.01
CA ALA A 47 7.31 3.60 -4.94
C ALA A 47 7.71 4.75 -4.01
N ILE A 48 8.99 4.86 -3.69
CA ILE A 48 9.49 5.94 -2.84
C ILE A 48 9.33 7.29 -3.54
N GLU A 49 9.64 7.35 -4.82
CA GLU A 49 9.49 8.58 -5.62
C GLU A 49 8.03 9.01 -5.70
N LEU A 50 7.12 8.06 -5.95
CA LEU A 50 5.69 8.33 -5.99
C LEU A 50 5.16 8.81 -4.64
N ALA A 51 5.63 8.19 -3.57
CA ALA A 51 5.23 8.58 -2.22
C ALA A 51 5.66 10.01 -1.91
N ARG A 52 6.87 10.40 -2.30
CA ARG A 52 7.36 11.76 -2.11
C ARG A 52 6.59 12.77 -2.93
N ALA A 53 6.28 12.42 -4.19
CA ALA A 53 5.61 13.34 -5.11
C ALA A 53 4.14 13.53 -4.76
N HIS A 54 3.45 12.49 -4.32
CA HIS A 54 1.99 12.49 -4.17
C HIS A 54 1.50 12.36 -2.74
N ARG A 55 2.33 11.92 -1.82
CA ARG A 55 1.98 11.72 -0.40
C ARG A 55 0.65 10.97 -0.22
N PRO A 56 0.60 9.70 -0.60
CA PRO A 56 -0.63 8.92 -0.46
C PRO A 56 -1.04 8.76 1.01
N ASP A 57 -2.30 8.45 1.22
CA ASP A 57 -2.83 8.22 2.57
C ASP A 57 -2.51 6.82 3.09
N LEU A 58 -2.14 5.92 2.20
CA LEU A 58 -1.85 4.53 2.52
C LEU A 58 -0.96 3.94 1.44
N ILE A 59 -0.07 3.04 1.83
CA ILE A 59 0.74 2.26 0.89
C ILE A 59 0.43 0.78 1.11
N LEU A 60 0.04 0.10 0.04
CA LEU A 60 -0.07 -1.37 0.02
C LEU A 60 1.23 -1.88 -0.58
N MET A 61 1.99 -2.62 0.21
CA MET A 61 3.34 -3.02 -0.15
C MET A 61 3.46 -4.53 -0.26
N ASP A 62 3.66 -5.02 -1.48
CA ASP A 62 4.02 -6.42 -1.68
C ASP A 62 5.43 -6.63 -1.12
N ILE A 63 5.57 -7.59 -0.23
CA ILE A 63 6.88 -7.90 0.36
C ILE A 63 7.78 -8.57 -0.66
N GLN A 64 7.21 -9.32 -1.59
CA GLN A 64 7.94 -10.12 -2.56
C GLN A 64 8.15 -9.41 -3.89
N LEU A 65 8.81 -8.27 -3.85
CA LEU A 65 9.17 -7.54 -5.05
C LEU A 65 10.46 -8.15 -5.65
N PRO A 66 10.63 -8.03 -6.98
CA PRO A 66 11.74 -8.74 -7.65
C PRO A 66 13.15 -8.30 -7.25
N GLU A 67 13.46 -7.03 -7.18
CA GLU A 67 14.83 -6.59 -6.93
C GLU A 67 15.10 -6.18 -5.49
N VAL A 68 14.12 -5.56 -4.88
CA VAL A 68 14.22 -5.05 -3.52
C VAL A 68 13.02 -5.54 -2.73
N SER A 69 13.27 -6.14 -1.57
CA SER A 69 12.18 -6.58 -0.70
C SER A 69 11.28 -5.41 -0.30
N GLY A 70 9.96 -5.65 -0.28
CA GLY A 70 9.03 -4.66 0.22
C GLY A 70 9.31 -4.23 1.65
N LEU A 71 9.93 -5.09 2.45
CA LEU A 71 10.34 -4.74 3.81
C LEU A 71 11.46 -3.71 3.82
N GLU A 72 12.42 -3.80 2.89
CA GLU A 72 13.46 -2.80 2.76
C GLU A 72 12.91 -1.46 2.30
N VAL A 73 12.00 -1.48 1.35
CA VAL A 73 11.33 -0.27 0.87
C VAL A 73 10.57 0.39 2.02
N THR A 74 9.86 -0.40 2.82
CA THR A 74 9.14 0.08 4.00
C THR A 74 10.10 0.71 4.99
N LYS A 75 11.26 0.09 5.22
CA LYS A 75 12.27 0.64 6.12
C LYS A 75 12.72 2.02 5.66
N TRP A 76 13.00 2.18 4.37
CA TRP A 76 13.40 3.48 3.82
C TRP A 76 12.30 4.52 3.97
N ILE A 77 11.04 4.13 3.75
CA ILE A 77 9.89 5.02 3.95
C ILE A 77 9.81 5.47 5.41
N LYS A 78 9.98 4.54 6.34
CA LYS A 78 9.88 4.84 7.78
C LYS A 78 11.07 5.61 8.32
N GLU A 79 12.19 5.62 7.62
CA GLU A 79 13.35 6.42 7.95
C GLU A 79 13.27 7.85 7.37
N ASP A 80 12.38 8.08 6.42
CA ASP A 80 12.19 9.38 5.78
C ASP A 80 11.21 10.21 6.59
N ASP A 81 11.65 11.34 7.13
CA ASP A 81 10.82 12.19 7.98
C ASP A 81 9.56 12.70 7.28
N THR A 82 9.57 12.82 5.95
CA THR A 82 8.43 13.28 5.18
C THR A 82 7.43 12.17 4.88
N LEU A 83 7.82 10.91 4.99
CA LEU A 83 7.01 9.76 4.60
C LEU A 83 6.64 8.83 5.75
N LYS A 84 7.35 8.90 6.86
CA LYS A 84 7.20 7.93 7.95
C LYS A 84 5.80 7.87 8.57
N ALA A 85 5.01 8.92 8.42
CA ALA A 85 3.66 8.94 8.96
C ALA A 85 2.66 8.21 8.08
N ILE A 86 3.02 7.89 6.83
CA ILE A 86 2.12 7.18 5.92
C ILE A 86 2.04 5.70 6.35
N PRO A 87 0.85 5.18 6.64
CA PRO A 87 0.74 3.77 7.01
C PRO A 87 1.09 2.85 5.84
N VAL A 88 1.80 1.79 6.13
CA VAL A 88 2.18 0.77 5.16
C VAL A 88 1.56 -0.55 5.59
N ILE A 89 0.80 -1.16 4.69
CA ILE A 89 0.20 -2.47 4.89
C ILE A 89 0.94 -3.45 3.99
N ALA A 90 1.56 -4.46 4.60
CA ALA A 90 2.25 -5.49 3.84
C ALA A 90 1.24 -6.44 3.20
N VAL A 91 1.52 -6.87 1.98
CA VAL A 91 0.75 -7.90 1.30
C VAL A 91 1.70 -9.04 0.99
N THR A 92 1.38 -10.24 1.42
CA THR A 92 2.31 -11.36 1.31
C THR A 92 1.63 -12.71 1.14
N ALA A 93 2.25 -13.59 0.34
CA ALA A 93 1.83 -14.97 0.23
C ALA A 93 2.37 -15.81 1.40
N PHE A 94 3.34 -15.28 2.17
CA PHE A 94 4.01 -15.99 3.25
C PHE A 94 3.69 -15.33 4.59
N ALA A 95 2.50 -15.59 5.10
CA ALA A 95 2.09 -15.08 6.41
C ALA A 95 2.22 -16.17 7.47
N MET A 96 3.43 -16.71 7.63
CA MET A 96 3.70 -17.64 8.71
C MET A 96 3.98 -16.88 9.99
N LYS A 97 3.83 -17.55 11.13
CA LYS A 97 3.91 -16.92 12.44
C LYS A 97 5.17 -16.08 12.67
N GLY A 98 6.33 -16.53 12.16
CA GLY A 98 7.57 -15.75 12.28
C GLY A 98 7.64 -14.55 11.36
N ASP A 99 6.91 -14.58 10.25
CA ASP A 99 6.92 -13.50 9.27
C ASP A 99 6.11 -12.29 9.74
N GLU A 100 5.04 -12.51 10.51
CA GLU A 100 4.23 -11.43 11.05
C GLU A 100 5.08 -10.50 11.92
N GLU A 101 5.92 -11.06 12.78
CA GLU A 101 6.79 -10.26 13.64
C GLU A 101 7.80 -9.45 12.82
N ARG A 102 8.40 -10.07 11.81
CA ARG A 102 9.34 -9.39 10.92
C ARG A 102 8.69 -8.25 10.17
N ILE A 103 7.47 -8.44 9.71
CA ILE A 103 6.70 -7.43 9.00
C ILE A 103 6.44 -6.22 9.90
N ARG A 104 6.01 -6.46 11.12
CA ARG A 104 5.74 -5.38 12.07
C ARG A 104 7.01 -4.67 12.52
N GLU A 105 8.07 -5.42 12.78
CA GLU A 105 9.38 -4.86 13.13
C GLU A 105 9.95 -4.01 12.00
N GLY A 106 9.64 -4.35 10.76
CA GLY A 106 10.03 -3.57 9.59
C GLY A 106 9.28 -2.25 9.43
N GLY A 107 8.27 -2.01 10.26
CA GLY A 107 7.52 -0.75 10.25
C GLY A 107 6.15 -0.82 9.61
N CYS A 108 5.70 -1.98 9.15
CA CYS A 108 4.35 -2.12 8.61
C CYS A 108 3.33 -2.08 9.73
N GLU A 109 2.26 -1.34 9.55
CA GLU A 109 1.20 -1.21 10.54
C GLU A 109 0.29 -2.43 10.58
N ALA A 110 0.17 -3.14 9.44
CA ALA A 110 -0.65 -4.33 9.34
C ALA A 110 -0.15 -5.20 8.18
N TYR A 111 -0.73 -6.38 8.02
CA TYR A 111 -0.44 -7.21 6.86
C TYR A 111 -1.71 -7.92 6.37
N LEU A 112 -1.71 -8.28 5.09
CA LEU A 112 -2.75 -9.04 4.43
C LEU A 112 -2.13 -10.25 3.77
N SER A 113 -2.71 -11.43 3.98
CA SER A 113 -2.24 -12.67 3.37
C SER A 113 -2.87 -12.86 1.99
N LYS A 114 -2.08 -13.33 1.04
CA LYS A 114 -2.59 -13.81 -0.25
C LYS A 114 -3.03 -15.27 -0.09
N PRO A 115 -4.13 -15.71 -0.72
CA PRO A 115 -5.05 -14.93 -1.54
C PRO A 115 -5.90 -13.97 -0.69
N ILE A 116 -6.17 -12.80 -1.24
CA ILE A 116 -6.80 -11.71 -0.49
C ILE A 116 -8.30 -11.99 -0.28
N SER A 117 -8.74 -11.83 0.98
CA SER A 117 -10.15 -11.73 1.29
C SER A 117 -10.61 -10.30 0.98
N VAL A 118 -11.59 -10.15 0.09
CA VAL A 118 -12.08 -8.82 -0.31
C VAL A 118 -12.58 -8.03 0.90
N ALA A 119 -13.36 -8.68 1.77
CA ALA A 119 -13.90 -8.02 2.95
C ALA A 119 -12.81 -7.53 3.88
N LYS A 120 -11.81 -8.38 4.15
CA LYS A 120 -10.70 -8.02 5.03
C LYS A 120 -9.80 -6.94 4.41
N PHE A 121 -9.60 -7.00 3.11
CA PHE A 121 -8.84 -6.00 2.36
C PHE A 121 -9.48 -4.62 2.53
N LEU A 122 -10.77 -4.51 2.26
CA LEU A 122 -11.48 -3.23 2.36
C LEU A 122 -11.56 -2.72 3.79
N GLU A 123 -11.80 -3.62 4.74
CA GLU A 123 -11.81 -3.26 6.16
C GLU A 123 -10.48 -2.68 6.59
N THR A 124 -9.37 -3.33 6.20
CA THR A 124 -8.04 -2.88 6.56
C THR A 124 -7.69 -1.53 5.91
N VAL A 125 -8.04 -1.37 4.64
CA VAL A 125 -7.81 -0.10 3.95
C VAL A 125 -8.57 1.04 4.65
N ARG A 126 -9.83 0.83 4.99
CA ARG A 126 -10.62 1.83 5.69
C ARG A 126 -10.05 2.18 7.07
N ALA A 127 -9.54 1.16 7.76
CA ALA A 127 -8.98 1.37 9.09
C ALA A 127 -7.76 2.30 9.07
N TYR A 128 -6.93 2.22 8.04
CA TYR A 128 -5.68 2.97 7.97
C TYR A 128 -5.72 4.20 7.06
N ALA A 129 -6.44 4.13 5.96
CA ALA A 129 -6.55 5.28 5.04
C ALA A 129 -7.76 6.15 5.34
N GLY A 130 -8.73 5.61 6.03
CA GLY A 130 -10.02 6.27 6.23
C GLY A 130 -11.00 5.91 5.12
N THR A 131 -12.23 6.34 5.31
CA THR A 131 -13.29 6.12 4.32
C THR A 131 -13.09 7.08 3.15
N ALA A 132 -13.22 6.56 1.95
CA ALA A 132 -13.06 7.36 0.74
C ALA A 132 -14.17 8.40 0.57
#